data_7c5dd789047e8d242ad60eb99105c87e
#
_entry.id   7c5dd789047e8d242ad60eb99105c87e
#
_cell.length_a   1.000
_cell.length_b   1.000
_cell.length_c   1.000
_cell.angle_alpha   90.00
_cell.angle_beta   90.00
_cell.angle_gamma   90.00
#
_symmetry.space_group_name_H-M   'P 1'
#
loop_
_entity.id
_entity.type
_entity.pdbx_description
1 polymer ?
#
loop_
_entity_poly.entity_id
_entity_poly.type
_entity_poly.pdbx_seq_one_letter_code
_entity_poly.pdbx_strand_id
1 'polypeptide(L)' 'MIKKDFLQQLGTNITRLREAAGLSQTELALRCDKDRQSLNRLERGRINPSIYYLLQIADELKISLSDLLNFKQ' A
#
# COMPACT_ATOMS: atom_id res chain seq x y z
N MET A 1 -15.46 -13.44 -4.42
CA MET A 1 -14.53 -12.32 -4.40
C MET A 1 -13.35 -12.57 -5.35
N ILE A 2 -12.99 -11.62 -6.10
CA ILE A 2 -11.97 -11.79 -7.10
C ILE A 2 -10.67 -11.17 -6.61
N LYS A 3 -9.65 -12.00 -6.49
CA LYS A 3 -8.34 -11.60 -5.99
C LYS A 3 -7.78 -10.38 -6.72
N LYS A 4 -7.93 -10.36 -8.04
CA LYS A 4 -7.41 -9.26 -8.86
C LYS A 4 -8.06 -7.94 -8.48
N ASP A 5 -9.37 -7.94 -8.32
CA ASP A 5 -10.10 -6.71 -7.96
C ASP A 5 -9.69 -6.24 -6.58
N PHE A 6 -9.54 -7.17 -5.64
CA PHE A 6 -9.13 -6.82 -4.28
C PHE A 6 -7.74 -6.19 -4.29
N LEU A 7 -6.79 -6.78 -5.00
CA LEU A 7 -5.43 -6.26 -5.03
C LEU A 7 -5.35 -4.90 -5.70
N GLN A 8 -6.15 -4.67 -6.74
CA GLN A 8 -6.19 -3.35 -7.38
C GLN A 8 -6.77 -2.30 -6.45
N GLN A 9 -7.83 -2.63 -5.73
CA GLN A 9 -8.44 -1.67 -4.81
C GLN A 9 -7.53 -1.40 -3.62
N LEU A 10 -6.86 -2.42 -3.12
CA LEU A 10 -5.87 -2.23 -2.07
C LEU A 10 -4.77 -1.29 -2.53
N GLY A 11 -4.23 -1.53 -3.72
CA GLY A 11 -3.17 -0.70 -4.27
C GLY A 11 -3.61 0.75 -4.47
N THR A 12 -4.81 0.95 -4.97
CA THR A 12 -5.37 2.29 -5.15
C THR A 12 -5.53 3.00 -3.81
N ASN A 13 -5.99 2.27 -2.80
CA ASN A 13 -6.15 2.87 -1.47
C ASN A 13 -4.81 3.26 -0.85
N ILE A 14 -3.80 2.40 -1.04
CA ILE A 14 -2.45 2.72 -0.56
C ILE A 14 -1.93 3.98 -1.25
N THR A 15 -2.11 4.07 -2.58
CA THR A 15 -1.69 5.26 -3.33
C THR A 15 -2.35 6.52 -2.79
N ARG A 16 -3.66 6.46 -2.57
CA ARG A 16 -4.41 7.61 -2.06
C ARG A 16 -3.90 8.04 -0.69
N LEU A 17 -3.71 7.07 0.20
CA LEU A 17 -3.24 7.38 1.56
C LEU A 17 -1.80 7.88 1.57
N ARG A 18 -0.97 7.33 0.71
CA ARG A 18 0.42 7.79 0.57
C ARG A 18 0.46 9.23 0.09
N GLU A 19 -0.31 9.54 -0.93
CA GLU A 19 -0.35 10.91 -1.48
C GLU A 19 -0.93 11.89 -0.46
N ALA A 20 -1.94 11.46 0.27
CA ALA A 20 -2.50 12.29 1.33
C ALA A 20 -1.49 12.59 2.43
N ALA A 21 -0.54 11.69 2.65
CA ALA A 21 0.53 11.89 3.62
C ALA A 21 1.69 12.71 3.05
N GLY A 22 1.64 13.08 1.77
CA GLY A 22 2.67 13.88 1.15
C GLY A 22 3.93 13.11 0.79
N LEU A 23 3.85 11.79 0.65
CA LEU A 23 5.02 10.95 0.38
C LEU A 23 5.06 10.49 -1.06
N SER A 24 6.25 10.49 -1.65
CA SER A 24 6.47 9.87 -2.95
C SER A 24 6.57 8.34 -2.78
N GLN A 25 6.47 7.61 -3.89
CA GLN A 25 6.71 6.17 -3.84
C GLN A 25 8.10 5.84 -3.31
N THR A 26 9.10 6.58 -3.76
CA THR A 26 10.47 6.35 -3.33
C THR A 26 10.61 6.54 -1.82
N GLU A 27 10.02 7.62 -1.30
CA GLU A 27 10.10 7.89 0.14
C GLU A 27 9.44 6.79 0.96
N LEU A 28 8.23 6.40 0.61
CA LEU A 28 7.55 5.36 1.37
C LEU A 28 8.25 4.02 1.26
N ALA A 29 8.71 3.67 0.05
CA ALA A 29 9.41 2.41 -0.16
C ALA A 29 10.67 2.34 0.70
N LEU A 30 11.47 3.41 0.72
CA LEU A 30 12.69 3.43 1.53
C LEU A 30 12.38 3.28 3.01
N ARG A 31 11.32 3.90 3.50
CA ARG A 31 10.92 3.77 4.90
C ARG A 31 10.51 2.35 5.26
N CYS A 32 10.04 1.59 4.27
CA CYS A 32 9.63 0.20 4.46
C CYS A 32 10.76 -0.78 4.11
N ASP A 33 11.95 -0.28 3.86
CA ASP A 33 13.10 -1.10 3.48
C ASP A 33 12.83 -1.87 2.19
N LYS A 34 12.16 -1.19 1.25
CA LYS A 34 11.81 -1.74 -0.06
C LYS A 34 12.29 -0.76 -1.13
N ASP A 35 12.31 -1.23 -2.37
CA ASP A 35 12.61 -0.34 -3.48
C ASP A 35 11.31 0.20 -4.08
N ARG A 36 11.46 1.24 -4.89
CA ARG A 36 10.32 1.90 -5.53
C ARG A 36 9.54 0.95 -6.43
N GLN A 37 10.21 0.03 -7.10
CA GLN A 37 9.54 -0.91 -8.00
C GLN A 37 8.59 -1.83 -7.24
N SER A 38 9.00 -2.29 -6.06
CA SER A 38 8.16 -3.12 -5.23
C SER A 38 6.87 -2.40 -4.84
N LEU A 39 7.00 -1.15 -4.40
CA LEU A 39 5.84 -0.36 -4.02
C LEU A 39 4.95 -0.05 -5.22
N ASN A 40 5.57 0.25 -6.36
CA ASN A 40 4.82 0.52 -7.58
C ASN A 40 3.95 -0.68 -7.97
N ARG A 41 4.53 -1.89 -7.91
CA ARG A 41 3.76 -3.10 -8.22
C ARG A 41 2.62 -3.31 -7.24
N LEU A 42 2.87 -3.05 -5.96
CA LEU A 42 1.81 -3.16 -4.95
C LEU A 42 0.68 -2.19 -5.25
N GLU A 43 1.01 -0.95 -5.55
CA GLU A 43 -0.01 0.08 -5.81
C GLU A 43 -0.79 -0.19 -7.09
N ARG A 44 -0.22 -0.96 -8.00
CA ARG A 44 -0.90 -1.35 -9.24
C ARG A 44 -1.67 -2.67 -9.12
N GLY A 45 -1.66 -3.27 -7.93
CA GLY A 45 -2.36 -4.52 -7.72
C GLY A 45 -1.70 -5.72 -8.35
N ARG A 46 -0.40 -5.66 -8.57
CA ARG A 46 0.34 -6.71 -9.29
C ARG A 46 1.08 -7.68 -8.39
N ILE A 47 1.04 -7.48 -7.08
CA ILE A 47 1.63 -8.41 -6.14
C ILE A 47 0.65 -8.66 -5.00
N ASN A 48 0.85 -9.77 -4.34
CA ASN A 48 0.11 -10.14 -3.15
C ASN A 48 1.03 -9.86 -1.96
N PRO A 49 0.88 -8.71 -1.29
CA PRO A 49 1.83 -8.31 -0.25
C PRO A 49 1.69 -9.18 1.00
N SER A 50 2.78 -9.30 1.74
CA SER A 50 2.72 -9.94 3.05
C SER A 50 2.00 -9.01 4.02
N ILE A 51 1.48 -9.60 5.08
CA ILE A 51 0.88 -8.83 6.18
C ILE A 51 1.92 -7.90 6.78
N TYR A 52 3.17 -8.37 6.91
CA TYR A 52 4.22 -7.56 7.49
C TYR A 52 4.48 -6.29 6.65
N TYR A 53 4.50 -6.43 5.32
CA TYR A 53 4.68 -5.28 4.44
C TYR A 53 3.54 -4.28 4.64
N LEU A 54 2.31 -4.77 4.71
CA LEU A 54 1.16 -3.89 4.94
C LEU A 54 1.24 -3.20 6.29
N LEU A 55 1.71 -3.89 7.32
CA LEU A 55 1.90 -3.27 8.63
C LEU A 55 2.97 -2.18 8.60
N GLN A 56 4.05 -2.40 7.85
CA GLN A 56 5.08 -1.39 7.68
C GLN A 56 4.51 -0.14 7.02
N ILE A 57 3.72 -0.32 5.96
CA ILE A 57 3.11 0.79 5.25
C ILE A 57 2.17 1.56 6.17
N ALA A 58 1.30 0.85 6.88
CA ALA A 58 0.37 1.50 7.80
C ALA A 58 1.11 2.30 8.86
N ASP A 59 2.18 1.73 9.41
CA ASP A 59 2.97 2.40 10.44
C ASP A 59 3.61 3.68 9.90
N GLU A 60 4.18 3.62 8.70
CA GLU A 60 4.82 4.80 8.10
C GLU A 60 3.79 5.87 7.73
N LEU A 61 2.58 5.46 7.38
CA LEU A 61 1.51 6.41 7.08
C LEU A 61 0.77 6.86 8.34
N LYS A 62 1.12 6.32 9.50
CA LYS A 62 0.53 6.67 10.80
C LYS A 62 -0.97 6.40 10.84
N ILE A 63 -1.35 5.26 10.27
CA ILE A 63 -2.73 4.79 10.27
C ILE A 63 -2.74 3.33 10.74
N SER A 64 -3.93 2.83 11.06
CA SER A 64 -4.06 1.42 11.43
C SER A 64 -4.09 0.54 10.18
N LEU A 65 -3.81 -0.74 10.36
CA LEU A 65 -3.98 -1.71 9.26
C LEU A 65 -5.44 -1.72 8.82
N SER A 66 -6.36 -1.57 9.75
CA SER A 66 -7.79 -1.50 9.44
C SER A 66 -8.09 -0.36 8.47
N ASP A 67 -7.50 0.82 8.70
CA ASP A 67 -7.67 1.96 7.79
C ASP A 67 -7.12 1.65 6.40
N LEU A 68 -5.97 0.97 6.36
CA LEU A 68 -5.34 0.62 5.10
C LEU A 68 -6.22 -0.30 4.28
N LEU A 69 -6.95 -1.18 4.94
CA LEU A 69 -7.81 -2.17 4.29
C LEU A 69 -9.26 -1.69 4.13
N ASN A 70 -9.57 -0.49 4.58
CA ASN A 70 -10.93 0.05 4.53
C ASN A 70 -11.16 0.73 3.19
N PHE A 71 -11.59 -0.06 2.21
CA PHE A 71 -11.93 0.46 0.89
C PHE A 71 -13.10 -0.34 0.34
N LYS A 72 -13.78 0.24 -0.61
CA LYS A 72 -14.95 -0.38 -1.20
C LYS A 72 -14.55 -1.46 -2.20
N GLN A 73 -15.18 -2.57 -2.09
CA GLN A 73 -14.98 -3.70 -3.01
C GLN A 73 -15.82 -3.54 -4.28
#